data_9232fbcd31608cb835cc76a53ad135c2
#
_entry.id   9232fbcd31608cb835cc76a53ad135c2
#
_cell.length_a   1.000
_cell.length_b   1.000
_cell.length_c   1.000
_cell.angle_alpha   90.00
_cell.angle_beta   90.00
_cell.angle_gamma   90.00
#
_symmetry.space_group_name_H-M   'P 1'
#
loop_
_entity.id
_entity.type
_entity.pdbx_description
1 polymer ?
#
loop_
_entity_poly.entity_id
_entity_poly.type
_entity_poly.pdbx_seq_one_letter_code
_entity_poly.pdbx_strand_id
1 'polypeptide(L)'
;QYPFPDPTDPTRLIPIEDQIAIAERKGKAVVLNNICAGTMEVASWLRGIEPFLMDLAQSPEMAAYLLDRVVDYKLAYWEIVLECFGDRVDIVIESDDIGSQTGLLISPAMYRRLIKPRHKRLLDFIHAHTQAKVFFHSCGAVRPILPDFIEIGVDILNPVQFNAAGMDAAALKRDFGDSLVFWGGGVETQSILGRGTPQQVRDNVRRQIDLLAPGGGFVFATVHNIQSDVPVENLASMWE
;
A
#
# COMPACT_ATOMS: atom_id res chain seq x y z
N GLN A 1 -5.28 -11.14 28.40
CA GLN A 1 -5.50 -11.38 26.96
C GLN A 1 -6.32 -10.21 26.41
N TYR A 2 -5.81 -9.46 25.45
CA TYR A 2 -6.55 -8.35 24.84
C TYR A 2 -7.64 -8.93 23.89
N PRO A 3 -8.91 -8.56 24.05
CA PRO A 3 -9.96 -8.98 23.15
C PRO A 3 -9.89 -8.14 21.87
N PHE A 4 -9.37 -8.73 20.78
CA PHE A 4 -9.46 -8.08 19.47
C PHE A 4 -10.92 -7.98 19.03
N PRO A 5 -11.31 -6.90 18.33
CA PRO A 5 -12.61 -6.87 17.64
C PRO A 5 -12.75 -8.07 16.72
N ASP A 6 -13.96 -8.64 16.64
CA ASP A 6 -14.19 -9.79 15.76
C ASP A 6 -14.01 -9.38 14.27
N PRO A 7 -13.06 -9.98 13.53
CA PRO A 7 -12.87 -9.67 12.13
C PRO A 7 -13.99 -10.24 11.26
N THR A 8 -14.73 -11.23 11.77
CA THR A 8 -15.81 -11.94 11.07
C THR A 8 -17.21 -11.42 11.41
N ASP A 9 -17.31 -10.31 12.15
CA ASP A 9 -18.61 -9.71 12.47
C ASP A 9 -19.36 -9.34 11.17
N PRO A 10 -20.52 -9.97 10.88
CA PRO A 10 -21.25 -9.77 9.64
C PRO A 10 -21.78 -8.33 9.47
N THR A 11 -21.87 -7.55 10.52
CA THR A 11 -22.26 -6.13 10.41
C THR A 11 -21.26 -5.31 9.61
N ARG A 12 -19.99 -5.76 9.48
CA ARG A 12 -18.97 -5.16 8.63
C ARG A 12 -19.29 -5.24 7.14
N LEU A 13 -20.07 -6.24 6.71
CA LEU A 13 -20.44 -6.44 5.31
C LEU A 13 -21.49 -5.44 4.82
N ILE A 14 -22.35 -4.93 5.71
CA ILE A 14 -23.44 -4.02 5.35
C ILE A 14 -22.95 -2.78 4.61
N PRO A 15 -22.00 -1.97 5.16
CA PRO A 15 -21.51 -0.80 4.45
C PRO A 15 -20.73 -1.14 3.18
N ILE A 16 -20.11 -2.32 3.10
CA ILE A 16 -19.40 -2.78 1.90
C ILE A 16 -20.41 -3.03 0.77
N GLU A 17 -21.47 -3.78 1.02
CA GLU A 17 -22.56 -4.05 0.06
C GLU A 17 -23.13 -2.76 -0.51
N ASP A 18 -23.46 -1.80 0.36
CA ASP A 18 -24.02 -0.51 -0.04
C ASP A 18 -23.07 0.27 -0.97
N GLN A 19 -21.78 0.30 -0.65
CA GLN A 19 -20.77 1.01 -1.45
C GLN A 19 -20.50 0.32 -2.79
N ILE A 20 -20.46 -1.00 -2.83
CA ILE A 20 -20.35 -1.76 -4.07
C ILE A 20 -21.53 -1.46 -4.98
N ALA A 21 -22.76 -1.54 -4.47
CA ALA A 21 -23.96 -1.26 -5.23
C ALA A 21 -23.99 0.18 -5.79
N ILE A 22 -23.41 1.15 -5.05
CA ILE A 22 -23.27 2.53 -5.53
C ILE A 22 -22.23 2.61 -6.67
N ALA A 23 -21.07 1.95 -6.52
CA ALA A 23 -20.01 1.95 -7.52
C ALA A 23 -20.48 1.33 -8.84
N GLU A 24 -21.13 0.17 -8.78
CA GLU A 24 -21.71 -0.53 -9.94
C GLU A 24 -22.72 0.32 -10.70
N ARG A 25 -23.68 0.94 -10.00
CA ARG A 25 -24.67 1.84 -10.62
C ARG A 25 -24.03 3.04 -11.32
N LYS A 26 -22.86 3.48 -10.85
CA LYS A 26 -22.10 4.61 -11.43
C LYS A 26 -21.06 4.16 -12.47
N GLY A 27 -20.96 2.87 -12.77
CA GLY A 27 -19.93 2.32 -13.66
C GLY A 27 -18.50 2.63 -13.18
N LYS A 28 -18.25 2.55 -11.87
CA LYS A 28 -16.95 2.79 -11.24
C LYS A 28 -16.33 1.48 -10.78
N ALA A 29 -14.99 1.44 -10.81
CA ALA A 29 -14.24 0.34 -10.22
C ALA A 29 -14.53 0.20 -8.73
N VAL A 30 -14.60 -1.03 -8.27
CA VAL A 30 -14.78 -1.40 -6.86
C VAL A 30 -13.43 -1.68 -6.24
N VAL A 31 -13.04 -0.87 -5.26
CA VAL A 31 -11.79 -1.00 -4.52
C VAL A 31 -12.11 -1.33 -3.07
N LEU A 32 -11.72 -2.50 -2.61
CA LEU A 32 -11.87 -2.92 -1.22
C LEU A 32 -10.63 -2.61 -0.39
N ASN A 33 -10.84 -2.01 0.77
CA ASN A 33 -9.77 -1.69 1.71
C ASN A 33 -9.57 -2.83 2.72
N ASN A 34 -8.34 -2.96 3.24
CA ASN A 34 -7.99 -3.89 4.32
C ASN A 34 -8.72 -3.51 5.63
N ILE A 35 -8.80 -4.47 6.56
CA ILE A 35 -9.45 -4.28 7.88
C ILE A 35 -8.60 -3.41 8.83
N CYS A 36 -7.28 -3.41 8.65
CA CYS A 36 -6.33 -2.67 9.49
C CYS A 36 -5.06 -2.38 8.69
N ALA A 37 -4.15 -1.62 9.26
CA ALA A 37 -2.84 -1.33 8.67
C ALA A 37 -2.01 -2.60 8.39
N GLY A 38 -0.78 -2.43 7.93
CA GLY A 38 0.12 -3.51 7.57
C GLY A 38 0.43 -4.49 8.69
N THR A 39 0.93 -5.64 8.31
CA THR A 39 1.23 -6.71 9.26
C THR A 39 2.33 -6.30 10.24
N MET A 40 3.42 -5.73 9.73
CA MET A 40 4.53 -5.21 10.54
C MET A 40 4.12 -3.96 11.32
N GLU A 41 3.33 -3.08 10.72
CA GLU A 41 2.81 -1.87 11.36
C GLU A 41 1.95 -2.20 12.59
N VAL A 42 0.95 -3.08 12.44
CA VAL A 42 0.07 -3.49 13.55
C VAL A 42 0.87 -4.17 14.65
N ALA A 43 1.79 -5.08 14.30
CA ALA A 43 2.68 -5.71 15.27
C ALA A 43 3.54 -4.67 16.01
N SER A 44 4.06 -3.67 15.30
CA SER A 44 4.82 -2.56 15.89
C SER A 44 3.98 -1.70 16.83
N TRP A 45 2.73 -1.43 16.48
CA TRP A 45 1.82 -0.63 17.33
C TRP A 45 1.43 -1.38 18.61
N LEU A 46 1.19 -2.69 18.50
CA LEU A 46 0.83 -3.52 19.66
C LEU A 46 1.99 -3.73 20.63
N ARG A 47 3.20 -3.87 20.12
CA ARG A 47 4.40 -4.18 20.92
C ARG A 47 5.18 -2.91 21.33
N GLY A 48 5.01 -1.83 20.58
CA GLY A 48 5.89 -0.66 20.54
C GLY A 48 6.90 -0.79 19.40
N ILE A 49 7.13 0.29 18.64
CA ILE A 49 7.98 0.26 17.44
C ILE A 49 9.39 -0.21 17.75
N GLU A 50 10.06 0.43 18.72
CA GLU A 50 11.43 0.07 19.10
C GLU A 50 11.52 -1.37 19.67
N PRO A 51 10.71 -1.78 20.67
CA PRO A 51 10.72 -3.16 21.15
C PRO A 51 10.44 -4.19 20.05
N PHE A 52 9.53 -3.93 19.12
CA PHE A 52 9.24 -4.85 18.03
C PHE A 52 10.41 -5.00 17.06
N LEU A 53 11.06 -3.89 16.68
CA LEU A 53 12.27 -3.94 15.83
C LEU A 53 13.42 -4.69 16.53
N MET A 54 13.56 -4.55 17.85
CA MET A 54 14.50 -5.33 18.63
C MET A 54 14.13 -6.82 18.68
N ASP A 55 12.84 -7.16 18.81
CA ASP A 55 12.36 -8.54 18.82
C ASP A 55 12.64 -9.23 17.48
N LEU A 56 12.51 -8.54 16.32
CA LEU A 56 12.86 -9.08 15.02
C LEU A 56 14.31 -9.58 14.94
N ALA A 57 15.22 -8.96 15.69
CA ALA A 57 16.64 -9.31 15.73
C ALA A 57 16.99 -10.29 16.85
N GLN A 58 16.45 -10.06 18.05
CA GLN A 58 16.87 -10.75 19.29
C GLN A 58 15.92 -11.89 19.69
N SER A 59 14.64 -11.80 19.30
CA SER A 59 13.60 -12.77 19.65
C SER A 59 12.68 -13.05 18.45
N PRO A 60 13.26 -13.54 17.33
CA PRO A 60 12.52 -13.66 16.07
C PRO A 60 11.30 -14.59 16.17
N GLU A 61 11.28 -15.53 17.09
CA GLU A 61 10.12 -16.41 17.34
C GLU A 61 8.94 -15.63 17.94
N MET A 62 9.19 -14.70 18.86
CA MET A 62 8.16 -13.82 19.45
C MET A 62 7.62 -12.87 18.37
N ALA A 63 8.51 -12.25 17.60
CA ALA A 63 8.10 -11.39 16.50
C ALA A 63 7.28 -12.16 15.46
N ALA A 64 7.71 -13.35 15.10
CA ALA A 64 7.00 -14.26 14.19
C ALA A 64 5.60 -14.59 14.70
N TYR A 65 5.47 -14.96 15.98
CA TYR A 65 4.18 -15.26 16.61
C TYR A 65 3.22 -14.06 16.51
N LEU A 66 3.69 -12.84 16.82
CA LEU A 66 2.86 -11.64 16.75
C LEU A 66 2.42 -11.34 15.31
N LEU A 67 3.34 -11.43 14.35
CA LEU A 67 3.05 -11.26 12.92
C LEU A 67 2.02 -12.28 12.44
N ASP A 68 2.16 -13.56 12.82
CA ASP A 68 1.21 -14.61 12.44
C ASP A 68 -0.20 -14.32 12.98
N ARG A 69 -0.31 -13.82 14.22
CA ARG A 69 -1.60 -13.41 14.80
C ARG A 69 -2.27 -12.28 14.03
N VAL A 70 -1.50 -11.32 13.54
CA VAL A 70 -2.03 -10.23 12.70
C VAL A 70 -2.50 -10.78 11.35
N VAL A 71 -1.71 -11.66 10.73
CA VAL A 71 -2.11 -12.28 9.45
C VAL A 71 -3.36 -13.14 9.60
N ASP A 72 -3.46 -13.97 10.65
CA ASP A 72 -4.66 -14.78 10.93
C ASP A 72 -5.91 -13.89 11.07
N TYR A 73 -5.78 -12.74 11.73
CA TYR A 73 -6.86 -11.76 11.86
C TYR A 73 -7.30 -11.18 10.51
N LYS A 74 -6.33 -10.81 9.66
CA LYS A 74 -6.60 -10.30 8.30
C LYS A 74 -7.22 -11.37 7.40
N LEU A 75 -6.74 -12.60 7.48
CA LEU A 75 -7.28 -13.71 6.69
C LEU A 75 -8.73 -14.01 7.05
N ALA A 76 -9.07 -14.02 8.34
CA ALA A 76 -10.45 -14.23 8.77
C ALA A 76 -11.40 -13.14 8.25
N TYR A 77 -10.95 -11.89 8.15
CA TYR A 77 -11.73 -10.83 7.51
C TYR A 77 -11.88 -11.03 6.00
N TRP A 78 -10.76 -11.32 5.30
CA TRP A 78 -10.81 -11.51 3.86
C TRP A 78 -11.64 -12.73 3.46
N GLU A 79 -11.67 -13.78 4.29
CA GLU A 79 -12.50 -14.95 4.05
C GLU A 79 -13.97 -14.55 3.90
N ILE A 80 -14.57 -13.86 4.87
CA ILE A 80 -15.97 -13.46 4.80
C ILE A 80 -16.26 -12.42 3.72
N VAL A 81 -15.32 -11.49 3.49
CA VAL A 81 -15.51 -10.41 2.50
C VAL A 81 -15.42 -10.95 1.08
N LEU A 82 -14.42 -11.78 0.79
CA LEU A 82 -14.23 -12.33 -0.55
C LEU A 82 -15.22 -13.45 -0.88
N GLU A 83 -15.71 -14.20 0.11
CA GLU A 83 -16.83 -15.12 -0.08
C GLU A 83 -18.10 -14.38 -0.55
N CYS A 84 -18.36 -13.19 0.00
CA CYS A 84 -19.55 -12.41 -0.35
C CYS A 84 -19.37 -11.56 -1.62
N PHE A 85 -18.18 -11.01 -1.86
CA PHE A 85 -17.98 -9.93 -2.84
C PHE A 85 -16.83 -10.17 -3.82
N GLY A 86 -16.10 -11.28 -3.72
CA GLY A 86 -14.87 -11.50 -4.50
C GLY A 86 -15.03 -11.35 -6.01
N ASP A 87 -16.19 -11.73 -6.56
CA ASP A 87 -16.50 -11.61 -8.00
C ASP A 87 -16.90 -10.19 -8.43
N ARG A 88 -17.12 -9.27 -7.48
CA ARG A 88 -17.56 -7.88 -7.69
C ARG A 88 -16.47 -6.85 -7.43
N VAL A 89 -15.25 -7.30 -7.15
CA VAL A 89 -14.13 -6.45 -6.75
C VAL A 89 -13.10 -6.38 -7.85
N ASP A 90 -12.67 -5.17 -8.20
CA ASP A 90 -11.61 -4.93 -9.18
C ASP A 90 -10.22 -4.86 -8.53
N ILE A 91 -10.15 -4.29 -7.33
CA ILE A 91 -8.90 -4.06 -6.60
C ILE A 91 -9.07 -4.33 -5.11
N VAL A 92 -8.12 -5.06 -4.54
CA VAL A 92 -7.97 -5.28 -3.09
C VAL A 92 -6.76 -4.49 -2.61
N ILE A 93 -6.93 -3.70 -1.55
CA ILE A 93 -5.85 -2.94 -0.93
C ILE A 93 -5.28 -3.73 0.26
N GLU A 94 -3.98 -3.95 0.23
CA GLU A 94 -3.17 -4.32 1.39
C GLU A 94 -2.03 -3.32 1.59
N SER A 95 -1.43 -3.34 2.76
CA SER A 95 -0.37 -2.38 3.11
C SER A 95 0.63 -2.96 4.09
N ASP A 96 1.84 -2.43 4.07
CA ASP A 96 2.79 -2.50 5.19
C ASP A 96 3.94 -1.51 4.96
N ASP A 97 4.15 -0.58 5.86
CA ASP A 97 5.23 0.40 5.76
C ASP A 97 6.57 -0.22 6.18
N ILE A 98 7.35 -0.67 5.19
CA ILE A 98 8.66 -1.30 5.37
C ILE A 98 9.81 -0.31 5.17
N GLY A 99 9.53 0.83 4.54
CA GLY A 99 10.52 1.84 4.18
C GLY A 99 10.48 3.09 5.04
N SER A 100 11.61 3.79 5.05
CA SER A 100 11.76 5.17 5.53
C SER A 100 12.19 6.07 4.37
N GLN A 101 12.43 7.35 4.63
CA GLN A 101 12.94 8.28 3.62
C GLN A 101 14.31 7.86 3.06
N THR A 102 15.14 7.21 3.86
CA THR A 102 16.55 6.93 3.53
C THR A 102 16.87 5.46 3.26
N GLY A 103 15.94 4.53 3.54
CA GLY A 103 16.13 3.10 3.36
C GLY A 103 15.03 2.26 3.99
N LEU A 104 15.20 0.96 4.00
CA LEU A 104 14.29 0.05 4.68
C LEU A 104 14.45 0.16 6.20
N LEU A 105 13.36 -0.06 6.95
CA LEU A 105 13.37 -0.14 8.41
C LEU A 105 14.06 -1.39 8.92
N ILE A 106 14.08 -2.44 8.11
CA ILE A 106 14.75 -3.73 8.37
C ILE A 106 15.56 -4.15 7.14
N SER A 107 16.56 -5.02 7.32
CA SER A 107 17.34 -5.48 6.19
C SER A 107 16.49 -6.31 5.19
N PRO A 108 16.84 -6.33 3.88
CA PRO A 108 16.17 -7.21 2.92
C PRO A 108 16.18 -8.68 3.32
N ALA A 109 17.26 -9.14 3.96
CA ALA A 109 17.37 -10.51 4.46
C ALA A 109 16.35 -10.78 5.59
N MET A 110 16.16 -9.83 6.50
CA MET A 110 15.19 -9.94 7.58
C MET A 110 13.75 -9.88 7.03
N TYR A 111 13.47 -8.99 6.07
CA TYR A 111 12.20 -8.95 5.35
C TYR A 111 11.88 -10.32 4.74
N ARG A 112 12.79 -10.90 3.95
CA ARG A 112 12.60 -12.20 3.30
C ARG A 112 12.42 -13.35 4.28
N ARG A 113 13.06 -13.29 5.44
CA ARG A 113 12.96 -14.33 6.48
C ARG A 113 11.68 -14.25 7.29
N LEU A 114 11.27 -13.04 7.69
CA LEU A 114 10.22 -12.87 8.70
C LEU A 114 8.92 -12.25 8.15
N ILE A 115 8.99 -11.33 7.22
CA ILE A 115 7.81 -10.57 6.77
C ILE A 115 7.25 -11.14 5.45
N LYS A 116 8.09 -11.32 4.44
CA LYS A 116 7.69 -11.81 3.11
C LYS A 116 6.83 -13.10 3.14
N PRO A 117 7.15 -14.14 3.95
CA PRO A 117 6.31 -15.35 3.98
C PRO A 117 4.87 -15.08 4.45
N ARG A 118 4.68 -14.06 5.28
CA ARG A 118 3.39 -13.65 5.82
C ARG A 118 2.60 -12.80 4.84
N HIS A 119 3.27 -11.86 4.17
CA HIS A 119 2.69 -11.16 3.03
C HIS A 119 2.25 -12.16 1.94
N LYS A 120 3.15 -13.10 1.59
CA LYS A 120 2.82 -14.12 0.60
C LYS A 120 1.59 -14.93 0.98
N ARG A 121 1.51 -15.41 2.23
CA ARG A 121 0.35 -16.16 2.72
C ARG A 121 -0.96 -15.36 2.58
N LEU A 122 -0.92 -14.08 2.88
CA LEU A 122 -2.07 -13.19 2.76
C LEU A 122 -2.45 -12.95 1.30
N LEU A 123 -1.49 -12.65 0.43
CA LEU A 123 -1.74 -12.36 -0.98
C LEU A 123 -2.11 -13.63 -1.76
N ASP A 124 -1.50 -14.78 -1.48
CA ASP A 124 -1.92 -16.07 -2.04
C ASP A 124 -3.39 -16.38 -1.72
N PHE A 125 -3.82 -16.10 -0.49
CA PHE A 125 -5.21 -16.27 -0.09
C PHE A 125 -6.14 -15.36 -0.90
N ILE A 126 -5.81 -14.08 -1.02
CA ILE A 126 -6.60 -13.11 -1.80
C ILE A 126 -6.71 -13.57 -3.26
N HIS A 127 -5.59 -13.90 -3.91
CA HIS A 127 -5.59 -14.36 -5.30
C HIS A 127 -6.32 -15.68 -5.54
N ALA A 128 -6.42 -16.54 -4.52
CA ALA A 128 -7.20 -17.78 -4.60
C ALA A 128 -8.72 -17.53 -4.55
N HIS A 129 -9.18 -16.39 -4.04
CA HIS A 129 -10.60 -16.10 -3.80
C HIS A 129 -11.17 -14.98 -4.69
N THR A 130 -10.35 -14.28 -5.47
CA THR A 130 -10.80 -13.23 -6.40
C THR A 130 -9.86 -13.06 -7.56
N GLN A 131 -10.37 -12.48 -8.68
CA GLN A 131 -9.56 -12.03 -9.81
C GLN A 131 -9.09 -10.57 -9.66
N ALA A 132 -9.42 -9.93 -8.55
CA ALA A 132 -9.05 -8.55 -8.25
C ALA A 132 -7.52 -8.36 -8.24
N LYS A 133 -7.08 -7.18 -8.63
CA LYS A 133 -5.68 -6.79 -8.56
C LYS A 133 -5.28 -6.40 -7.15
N VAL A 134 -4.11 -6.81 -6.70
CA VAL A 134 -3.58 -6.44 -5.38
C VAL A 134 -2.83 -5.12 -5.46
N PHE A 135 -3.41 -4.12 -4.82
CA PHE A 135 -2.77 -2.84 -4.53
C PHE A 135 -2.02 -2.96 -3.19
N PHE A 136 -0.72 -2.70 -3.20
CA PHE A 136 0.09 -2.76 -1.99
C PHE A 136 0.68 -1.39 -1.67
N HIS A 137 0.27 -0.85 -0.50
CA HIS A 137 0.81 0.40 0.00
C HIS A 137 2.04 0.15 0.87
N SER A 138 3.15 0.80 0.52
CA SER A 138 4.36 0.85 1.35
C SER A 138 5.12 2.14 1.09
N CYS A 139 5.14 3.03 2.07
CA CYS A 139 5.86 4.29 1.99
C CYS A 139 7.39 4.10 1.99
N GLY A 140 8.11 5.10 1.50
CA GLY A 140 9.56 5.21 1.63
C GLY A 140 10.37 4.48 0.56
N ALA A 141 11.61 4.21 0.91
CA ALA A 141 12.66 3.68 0.03
C ALA A 141 12.56 2.15 -0.09
N VAL A 142 11.51 1.63 -0.74
CA VAL A 142 11.21 0.19 -0.83
C VAL A 142 11.82 -0.50 -2.04
N ARG A 143 12.54 0.22 -2.92
CA ARG A 143 13.14 -0.35 -4.13
C ARG A 143 13.89 -1.68 -3.93
N PRO A 144 14.69 -1.90 -2.86
CA PRO A 144 15.44 -3.14 -2.67
C PRO A 144 14.58 -4.40 -2.53
N ILE A 145 13.28 -4.25 -2.21
CA ILE A 145 12.32 -5.35 -2.03
C ILE A 145 11.19 -5.35 -3.06
N LEU A 146 11.20 -4.47 -4.07
CA LEU A 146 10.21 -4.52 -5.16
C LEU A 146 10.22 -5.85 -5.93
N PRO A 147 11.37 -6.50 -6.21
CA PRO A 147 11.35 -7.84 -6.77
C PRO A 147 10.63 -8.87 -5.89
N ASP A 148 10.76 -8.73 -4.57
CA ASP A 148 10.06 -9.57 -3.61
C ASP A 148 8.55 -9.32 -3.62
N PHE A 149 8.10 -8.05 -3.76
CA PHE A 149 6.68 -7.68 -3.89
C PHE A 149 6.07 -8.29 -5.16
N ILE A 150 6.78 -8.21 -6.30
CA ILE A 150 6.34 -8.83 -7.56
C ILE A 150 6.22 -10.35 -7.39
N GLU A 151 7.22 -11.00 -6.79
CA GLU A 151 7.23 -12.45 -6.58
C GLU A 151 6.05 -12.95 -5.73
N ILE A 152 5.60 -12.16 -4.76
CA ILE A 152 4.48 -12.53 -3.90
C ILE A 152 3.11 -12.10 -4.44
N GLY A 153 3.05 -11.50 -5.65
CA GLY A 153 1.81 -11.21 -6.34
C GLY A 153 1.26 -9.80 -6.13
N VAL A 154 2.09 -8.81 -5.82
CA VAL A 154 1.68 -7.40 -5.87
C VAL A 154 1.54 -6.97 -7.32
N ASP A 155 0.37 -6.45 -7.70
CA ASP A 155 0.10 -5.90 -9.04
C ASP A 155 0.32 -4.39 -9.11
N ILE A 156 -0.01 -3.68 -8.03
CA ILE A 156 -0.05 -2.22 -7.99
C ILE A 156 0.76 -1.71 -6.80
N LEU A 157 1.78 -0.91 -7.05
CA LEU A 157 2.59 -0.24 -6.03
C LEU A 157 2.03 1.14 -5.71
N ASN A 158 1.85 1.45 -4.43
CA ASN A 158 1.51 2.76 -3.89
C ASN A 158 2.41 3.06 -2.68
N PRO A 159 2.81 4.30 -2.43
CA PRO A 159 2.44 5.57 -3.11
C PRO A 159 3.41 6.01 -4.21
N VAL A 160 4.46 5.30 -4.52
CA VAL A 160 5.57 5.71 -5.40
C VAL A 160 6.26 6.98 -4.86
N GLN A 161 6.90 6.84 -3.71
CA GLN A 161 7.55 7.96 -3.04
C GLN A 161 8.91 8.31 -3.70
N PHE A 162 8.85 8.94 -4.88
CA PHE A 162 10.02 9.17 -5.74
C PHE A 162 11.09 10.10 -5.15
N ASN A 163 10.79 10.82 -4.08
CA ASN A 163 11.75 11.62 -3.31
C ASN A 163 12.46 10.83 -2.20
N ALA A 164 12.11 9.56 -1.99
CA ALA A 164 12.85 8.66 -1.09
C ALA A 164 14.09 8.08 -1.79
N ALA A 165 15.05 7.63 -0.99
CA ALA A 165 16.33 7.13 -1.49
C ALA A 165 16.16 5.95 -2.47
N GLY A 166 16.73 6.07 -3.66
CA GLY A 166 16.68 5.05 -4.70
C GLY A 166 15.35 4.90 -5.43
N MET A 167 14.34 5.73 -5.13
CA MET A 167 12.99 5.64 -5.69
C MET A 167 12.77 6.56 -6.91
N ASP A 168 13.81 6.88 -7.68
CA ASP A 168 13.69 7.69 -8.91
C ASP A 168 12.60 7.14 -9.85
N ALA A 169 11.66 8.00 -10.24
CA ALA A 169 10.48 7.62 -11.00
C ALA A 169 10.82 7.00 -12.38
N ALA A 170 11.81 7.58 -13.09
CA ALA A 170 12.23 7.06 -14.39
C ALA A 170 12.89 5.69 -14.27
N ALA A 171 13.71 5.51 -13.23
CA ALA A 171 14.35 4.23 -12.96
C ALA A 171 13.33 3.16 -12.54
N LEU A 172 12.35 3.52 -11.70
CA LEU A 172 11.27 2.60 -11.33
C LEU A 172 10.45 2.17 -12.55
N LYS A 173 10.05 3.12 -13.41
CA LYS A 173 9.29 2.82 -14.63
C LYS A 173 10.07 1.91 -15.58
N ARG A 174 11.34 2.18 -15.82
CA ARG A 174 12.20 1.37 -16.67
C ARG A 174 12.38 -0.06 -16.14
N ASP A 175 12.60 -0.21 -14.82
CA ASP A 175 13.02 -1.47 -14.23
C ASP A 175 11.85 -2.37 -13.82
N PHE A 176 10.68 -1.78 -13.54
CA PHE A 176 9.52 -2.51 -12.99
C PHE A 176 8.19 -2.23 -13.71
N GLY A 177 8.16 -1.31 -14.70
CA GLY A 177 6.93 -0.87 -15.36
C GLY A 177 6.19 -1.96 -16.16
N ASP A 178 6.88 -3.05 -16.52
CA ASP A 178 6.26 -4.22 -17.16
C ASP A 178 5.60 -5.18 -16.15
N SER A 179 5.93 -5.04 -14.86
CA SER A 179 5.46 -5.94 -13.80
C SER A 179 4.57 -5.27 -12.77
N LEU A 180 4.66 -3.95 -12.62
CA LEU A 180 3.91 -3.18 -11.63
C LEU A 180 3.16 -2.02 -12.26
N VAL A 181 1.93 -1.81 -11.85
CA VAL A 181 1.23 -0.54 -12.00
C VAL A 181 1.68 0.40 -10.89
N PHE A 182 1.99 1.66 -11.25
CA PHE A 182 2.35 2.69 -10.29
C PHE A 182 1.12 3.56 -9.97
N TRP A 183 0.63 3.47 -8.76
CA TRP A 183 -0.47 4.29 -8.28
C TRP A 183 0.05 5.31 -7.26
N GLY A 184 0.12 6.56 -7.65
CA GLY A 184 0.77 7.62 -6.88
C GLY A 184 2.00 8.17 -7.59
N GLY A 185 2.76 9.01 -6.90
CA GLY A 185 3.94 9.64 -7.51
C GLY A 185 3.61 10.73 -8.51
N GLY A 186 2.36 11.21 -8.58
CA GLY A 186 1.95 12.27 -9.49
C GLY A 186 2.43 13.66 -9.07
N VAL A 187 2.58 13.89 -7.78
CA VAL A 187 3.16 15.13 -7.22
C VAL A 187 3.79 14.86 -5.85
N GLU A 188 4.93 15.49 -5.61
CA GLU A 188 5.64 15.43 -4.35
C GLU A 188 4.90 16.27 -3.28
N THR A 189 4.61 15.66 -2.13
CA THR A 189 3.73 16.26 -1.10
C THR A 189 4.47 17.00 0.01
N GLN A 190 5.75 16.70 0.25
CA GLN A 190 6.48 17.24 1.41
C GLN A 190 7.03 18.65 1.16
N SER A 191 7.52 18.92 -0.06
CA SER A 191 8.16 20.19 -0.40
C SER A 191 7.47 20.93 -1.55
N ILE A 192 6.97 20.23 -2.55
CA ILE A 192 6.38 20.84 -3.73
C ILE A 192 4.92 21.21 -3.51
N LEU A 193 4.06 20.23 -3.20
CA LEU A 193 2.63 20.50 -3.06
C LEU A 193 2.32 21.38 -1.85
N GLY A 194 2.98 21.15 -0.72
CA GLY A 194 2.75 21.89 0.52
C GLY A 194 3.46 23.25 0.58
N ARG A 195 4.60 23.41 -0.09
CA ARG A 195 5.47 24.57 0.12
C ARG A 195 5.95 25.25 -1.17
N GLY A 196 5.75 24.62 -2.31
CA GLY A 196 6.12 25.17 -3.61
C GLY A 196 5.13 26.24 -4.09
N THR A 197 5.49 26.91 -5.19
CA THR A 197 4.57 27.80 -5.91
C THR A 197 3.62 26.98 -6.81
N PRO A 198 2.46 27.54 -7.21
CA PRO A 198 1.58 26.92 -8.18
C PRO A 198 2.28 26.45 -9.46
N GLN A 199 3.25 27.23 -9.95
CA GLN A 199 4.02 26.85 -11.14
C GLN A 199 4.91 25.64 -10.89
N GLN A 200 5.56 25.55 -9.73
CA GLN A 200 6.39 24.40 -9.36
C GLN A 200 5.54 23.12 -9.23
N VAL A 201 4.30 23.25 -8.74
CA VAL A 201 3.35 22.12 -8.68
C VAL A 201 3.02 21.63 -10.10
N ARG A 202 2.62 22.52 -11.01
CA ARG A 202 2.35 22.17 -12.42
C ARG A 202 3.54 21.49 -13.10
N ASP A 203 4.73 22.06 -12.92
CA ASP A 203 5.95 21.51 -13.54
C ASP A 203 6.30 20.12 -12.97
N ASN A 204 6.11 19.93 -11.67
CA ASN A 204 6.32 18.63 -11.04
C ASN A 204 5.31 17.59 -11.54
N VAL A 205 4.03 17.93 -11.59
CA VAL A 205 2.95 17.05 -12.10
C VAL A 205 3.25 16.63 -13.53
N ARG A 206 3.52 17.57 -14.44
CA ARG A 206 3.84 17.29 -15.85
C ARG A 206 5.04 16.36 -15.97
N ARG A 207 6.10 16.66 -15.24
CA ARG A 207 7.30 15.80 -15.21
C ARG A 207 6.98 14.38 -14.76
N GLN A 208 6.19 14.19 -13.71
CA GLN A 208 5.86 12.85 -13.23
C GLN A 208 4.97 12.09 -14.23
N ILE A 209 4.02 12.76 -14.87
CA ILE A 209 3.20 12.18 -15.93
C ILE A 209 4.08 11.75 -17.10
N ASP A 210 5.00 12.62 -17.56
CA ASP A 210 5.91 12.30 -18.66
C ASP A 210 6.82 11.09 -18.37
N LEU A 211 7.16 10.88 -17.09
CA LEU A 211 8.01 9.76 -16.67
C LEU A 211 7.24 8.45 -16.48
N LEU A 212 6.05 8.50 -15.88
CA LEU A 212 5.34 7.32 -15.41
C LEU A 212 4.21 6.84 -16.36
N ALA A 213 3.60 7.74 -17.14
CA ALA A 213 2.46 7.41 -17.99
C ALA A 213 2.80 6.71 -19.32
N PRO A 214 3.98 6.92 -19.97
CA PRO A 214 4.26 6.25 -21.23
C PRO A 214 4.13 4.74 -21.14
N GLY A 215 3.42 4.13 -22.09
CA GLY A 215 3.14 2.70 -22.12
C GLY A 215 2.04 2.23 -21.15
N GLY A 216 1.37 3.12 -20.45
CA GLY A 216 0.34 2.77 -19.44
C GLY A 216 0.92 2.37 -18.09
N GLY A 217 0.11 1.68 -17.26
CA GLY A 217 0.53 1.22 -15.93
C GLY A 217 0.79 2.35 -14.93
N PHE A 218 0.08 3.49 -15.08
CA PHE A 218 0.17 4.62 -14.16
C PHE A 218 -1.22 5.13 -13.79
N VAL A 219 -1.48 5.28 -12.50
CA VAL A 219 -2.67 5.93 -11.94
C VAL A 219 -2.24 7.16 -11.17
N PHE A 220 -2.64 8.34 -11.69
CA PHE A 220 -2.29 9.61 -11.07
C PHE A 220 -2.89 9.74 -9.67
N ALA A 221 -2.04 9.96 -8.69
CA ALA A 221 -2.39 10.38 -7.34
C ALA A 221 -1.19 11.10 -6.71
N THR A 222 -1.39 11.82 -5.62
CA THR A 222 -0.32 12.40 -4.83
C THR A 222 0.59 11.30 -4.24
N VAL A 223 1.83 11.64 -3.88
CA VAL A 223 2.73 10.70 -3.19
C VAL A 223 2.15 10.24 -1.85
N HIS A 224 1.47 11.13 -1.15
CA HIS A 224 0.84 10.82 0.14
C HIS A 224 -0.47 11.59 0.29
N ASN A 225 -1.22 11.30 1.36
CA ASN A 225 -2.43 12.03 1.70
C ASN A 225 -2.15 13.54 1.78
N ILE A 226 -3.04 14.32 1.18
CA ILE A 226 -2.96 15.79 1.20
C ILE A 226 -3.25 16.26 2.63
N GLN A 227 -2.28 16.97 3.22
CA GLN A 227 -2.40 17.49 4.57
C GLN A 227 -3.09 18.87 4.58
N SER A 228 -3.57 19.28 5.74
CA SER A 228 -4.32 20.54 5.91
C SER A 228 -3.48 21.80 5.72
N ASP A 229 -2.16 21.70 5.67
CA ASP A 229 -1.21 22.78 5.42
C ASP A 229 -0.96 23.06 3.93
N VAL A 230 -1.54 22.27 3.03
CA VAL A 230 -1.42 22.46 1.58
C VAL A 230 -2.26 23.65 1.13
N PRO A 231 -1.66 24.68 0.47
CA PRO A 231 -2.42 25.81 -0.06
C PRO A 231 -3.43 25.39 -1.13
N VAL A 232 -4.63 26.00 -1.11
CA VAL A 232 -5.71 25.68 -2.06
C VAL A 232 -5.29 25.95 -3.50
N GLU A 233 -4.49 26.99 -3.74
CA GLU A 233 -3.92 27.36 -5.04
C GLU A 233 -3.01 26.23 -5.60
N ASN A 234 -2.22 25.60 -4.74
CA ASN A 234 -1.36 24.49 -5.12
C ASN A 234 -2.20 23.26 -5.44
N LEU A 235 -3.26 23.01 -4.66
CA LEU A 235 -4.19 21.94 -4.92
C LEU A 235 -4.93 22.11 -6.25
N ALA A 236 -5.41 23.34 -6.56
CA ALA A 236 -6.01 23.64 -7.85
C ALA A 236 -5.01 23.45 -9.00
N SER A 237 -3.77 23.92 -8.84
CA SER A 237 -2.71 23.84 -9.87
C SER A 237 -2.26 22.40 -10.17
N MET A 238 -2.56 21.45 -9.32
CA MET A 238 -2.29 20.03 -9.57
C MET A 238 -3.18 19.46 -10.70
N TRP A 239 -4.34 20.10 -10.97
CA TRP A 239 -5.33 19.64 -11.97
C TRP A 239 -5.32 20.45 -13.27
N GLU A 240 -4.50 21.48 -13.39
CA GLU A 240 -4.29 22.30 -14.59
C GLU A 240 -3.22 21.68 -15.52
#